data_5dd81232f5adac5619fa64c7e2245808
#
_entry.id   5dd81232f5adac5619fa64c7e2245808
#
_cell.length_a   1.000
_cell.length_b   1.000
_cell.length_c   1.000
_cell.angle_alpha   90.00
_cell.angle_beta   90.00
_cell.angle_gamma   90.00
#
_symmetry.space_group_name_H-M   'P 1'
#
loop_
_entity.id
_entity.type
_entity.pdbx_description
1 polymer ?
#
loop_
_entity_poly.entity_id
_entity_poly.type
_entity_poly.pdbx_seq_one_letter_code
_entity_poly.pdbx_strand_id
1 'polypeptide(L)'
;MPSTAPLAPALPDTGWPPPYLLYLGNARDDLAAKTARGLAQWRPQWCVGQFRGPDCRTTLGLPDLGFEEAVAAGANTMIVGVANAGGVMDADTVRHIVAALDAGMNIASGLHQRLAAHPAIVEAAARNERHLFDARQPPPLAVGNGSPRAGRRLLTVGTDCSVGKMYATLAIEREMQARGMRADFRATGQTGIFVAGAGVPIDAVVADFISGAAEWISPARDDGGWDLIEGQGSLFHPSYAGVSLGLLHGAQADALVLCHEPGRPHMRGLPGYPVPDLKACMEANLQAARLTSPDVVVVGVAANTSRADSAGAAERQCREIEDALGLPCQDPVRTGMARIVDRLQSCFAS
;
A
#
# COMPACT_ATOMS: atom_id res chain seq x y z
N MET A 1 -13.78 24.54 -25.32
CA MET A 1 -12.82 24.65 -24.22
C MET A 1 -12.18 23.27 -24.09
N PRO A 2 -10.88 23.09 -24.40
CA PRO A 2 -10.25 21.78 -24.22
C PRO A 2 -10.09 21.53 -22.71
N SER A 3 -10.59 20.35 -22.28
CA SER A 3 -10.40 19.80 -20.95
C SER A 3 -8.91 19.56 -20.74
N THR A 4 -8.26 20.34 -19.89
CA THR A 4 -6.93 20.02 -19.37
C THR A 4 -7.10 18.92 -18.33
N ALA A 5 -7.05 17.66 -18.78
CA ALA A 5 -6.79 16.57 -17.86
C ALA A 5 -5.49 16.88 -17.08
N PRO A 6 -5.43 16.68 -15.74
CA PRO A 6 -4.21 16.89 -15.02
C PRO A 6 -3.12 16.01 -15.64
N LEU A 7 -1.96 16.62 -15.94
CA LEU A 7 -0.77 15.90 -16.38
C LEU A 7 -0.52 14.80 -15.34
N ALA A 8 -0.44 13.55 -15.84
CA ALA A 8 0.00 12.45 -15.00
C ALA A 8 1.34 12.85 -14.35
N PRO A 9 1.52 12.64 -13.04
CA PRO A 9 2.78 12.97 -12.40
C PRO A 9 3.91 12.29 -13.16
N ALA A 10 5.00 13.01 -13.38
CA ALA A 10 6.19 12.46 -14.01
C ALA A 10 6.54 11.15 -13.29
N LEU A 11 6.67 10.06 -14.06
CA LEU A 11 7.03 8.75 -13.50
C LEU A 11 8.35 8.94 -12.75
N PRO A 12 8.42 8.62 -11.46
CA PRO A 12 9.72 8.53 -10.80
C PRO A 12 10.56 7.50 -11.56
N ASP A 13 11.86 7.66 -11.58
CA ASP A 13 12.79 6.67 -12.15
C ASP A 13 12.79 5.43 -11.25
N THR A 14 11.75 4.60 -11.41
CA THR A 14 11.43 3.50 -10.50
C THR A 14 12.25 2.26 -10.76
N GLY A 15 12.97 2.23 -11.88
CA GLY A 15 13.67 1.03 -12.32
C GLY A 15 12.74 -0.08 -12.87
N TRP A 16 11.40 -0.01 -12.74
CA TRP A 16 10.44 -0.93 -13.37
C TRP A 16 9.40 -0.16 -14.19
N PRO A 17 9.74 0.20 -15.43
CA PRO A 17 8.89 1.06 -16.25
C PRO A 17 7.59 0.37 -16.65
N PRO A 18 6.45 1.10 -16.64
CA PRO A 18 5.21 0.64 -17.28
C PRO A 18 5.36 0.68 -18.81
N PRO A 19 4.42 0.11 -19.57
CA PRO A 19 3.23 -0.62 -19.11
C PRO A 19 3.51 -2.01 -18.54
N TYR A 20 2.54 -2.53 -17.74
CA TYR A 20 2.70 -3.77 -17.00
C TYR A 20 1.84 -4.92 -17.51
N LEU A 21 2.39 -6.12 -17.51
CA LEU A 21 1.65 -7.37 -17.44
C LEU A 21 1.53 -7.77 -15.96
N LEU A 22 0.32 -8.00 -15.46
CA LEU A 22 0.09 -8.42 -14.09
C LEU A 22 0.04 -9.94 -13.99
N TYR A 23 1.05 -10.55 -13.37
CA TYR A 23 1.12 -11.98 -13.18
C TYR A 23 0.30 -12.42 -11.96
N LEU A 24 -0.71 -13.25 -12.18
CA LEU A 24 -1.56 -13.85 -11.15
C LEU A 24 -1.19 -15.32 -10.87
N GLY A 25 -0.41 -15.96 -11.75
CA GLY A 25 -0.07 -17.38 -11.61
C GLY A 25 -1.32 -18.22 -11.36
N ASN A 26 -1.27 -19.09 -10.36
CA ASN A 26 -2.39 -19.93 -9.92
C ASN A 26 -3.08 -19.37 -8.66
N ALA A 27 -3.26 -18.07 -8.57
CA ALA A 27 -3.93 -17.42 -7.44
C ALA A 27 -5.35 -17.99 -7.21
N ARG A 28 -5.61 -18.47 -5.98
CA ARG A 28 -6.86 -19.16 -5.64
C ARG A 28 -8.00 -18.21 -5.29
N ASP A 29 -7.67 -16.97 -4.94
CA ASP A 29 -8.61 -15.95 -4.52
C ASP A 29 -8.03 -14.53 -4.71
N ASP A 30 -8.86 -13.54 -4.49
CA ASP A 30 -8.51 -12.11 -4.61
C ASP A 30 -7.43 -11.68 -3.62
N LEU A 31 -7.34 -12.35 -2.49
CA LEU A 31 -6.34 -12.02 -1.47
C LEU A 31 -4.94 -12.48 -1.89
N ALA A 32 -4.84 -13.62 -2.56
CA ALA A 32 -3.61 -14.11 -3.16
C ALA A 32 -3.13 -13.18 -4.30
N ALA A 33 -4.05 -12.49 -4.98
CA ALA A 33 -3.77 -11.55 -6.06
C ALA A 33 -3.82 -10.06 -5.62
N LYS A 34 -3.78 -9.77 -4.32
CA LYS A 34 -4.00 -8.41 -3.78
C LYS A 34 -3.05 -7.35 -4.34
N THR A 35 -1.80 -7.70 -4.64
CA THR A 35 -0.81 -6.77 -5.20
C THR A 35 -1.19 -6.37 -6.63
N ALA A 36 -1.50 -7.35 -7.48
CA ALA A 36 -1.97 -7.08 -8.84
C ALA A 36 -3.29 -6.31 -8.84
N ARG A 37 -4.24 -6.70 -7.96
CA ARG A 37 -5.54 -6.02 -7.82
C ARG A 37 -5.37 -4.56 -7.40
N GLY A 38 -4.52 -4.28 -6.43
CA GLY A 38 -4.23 -2.91 -6.00
C GLY A 38 -3.66 -2.07 -7.13
N LEU A 39 -2.71 -2.62 -7.90
CA LEU A 39 -2.13 -1.91 -9.03
C LEU A 39 -3.15 -1.66 -10.16
N ALA A 40 -3.93 -2.67 -10.53
CA ALA A 40 -4.99 -2.53 -11.54
C ALA A 40 -6.05 -1.50 -11.14
N GLN A 41 -6.38 -1.39 -9.84
CA GLN A 41 -7.39 -0.45 -9.34
C GLN A 41 -6.87 0.99 -9.27
N TRP A 42 -5.62 1.21 -8.86
CA TRP A 42 -5.07 2.55 -8.63
C TRP A 42 -4.28 3.11 -9.81
N ARG A 43 -3.80 2.25 -10.72
CA ARG A 43 -3.04 2.62 -11.92
C ARG A 43 -3.49 1.80 -13.14
N PRO A 44 -4.81 1.77 -13.46
CA PRO A 44 -5.31 0.97 -14.58
C PRO A 44 -4.64 1.32 -15.91
N GLN A 45 -4.27 2.59 -16.09
CA GLN A 45 -3.58 3.09 -17.31
C GLN A 45 -2.17 2.53 -17.48
N TRP A 46 -1.59 1.90 -16.48
CA TRP A 46 -0.28 1.26 -16.55
C TRP A 46 -0.36 -0.24 -16.85
N CYS A 47 -1.54 -0.82 -16.89
CA CYS A 47 -1.74 -2.26 -16.99
C CYS A 47 -2.30 -2.63 -18.37
N VAL A 48 -1.55 -3.36 -19.19
CA VAL A 48 -2.01 -3.82 -20.51
C VAL A 48 -2.84 -5.10 -20.43
N GLY A 49 -2.59 -5.94 -19.42
CA GLY A 49 -3.27 -7.21 -19.26
C GLY A 49 -2.85 -7.95 -17.99
N GLN A 50 -3.39 -9.15 -17.86
CA GLN A 50 -3.06 -10.09 -16.79
C GLN A 50 -2.60 -11.42 -17.39
N PHE A 51 -1.72 -12.14 -16.68
CA PHE A 51 -1.40 -13.53 -16.97
C PHE A 51 -1.97 -14.44 -15.88
N ARG A 52 -2.81 -15.39 -16.28
CA ARG A 52 -3.41 -16.39 -15.39
C ARG A 52 -2.91 -17.79 -15.75
N GLY A 53 -2.45 -18.52 -14.76
CA GLY A 53 -2.18 -19.95 -14.92
C GLY A 53 -3.48 -20.77 -15.02
N PRO A 54 -3.39 -22.05 -15.40
CA PRO A 54 -4.56 -22.90 -15.65
C PRO A 54 -5.45 -23.09 -14.41
N ASP A 55 -4.87 -23.03 -13.20
CA ASP A 55 -5.59 -23.20 -11.94
C ASP A 55 -5.98 -21.87 -11.26
N CYS A 56 -5.76 -20.75 -11.93
CA CYS A 56 -6.10 -19.43 -11.41
C CYS A 56 -7.61 -19.23 -11.31
N ARG A 57 -8.09 -18.90 -10.09
CA ARG A 57 -9.52 -18.74 -9.79
C ARG A 57 -9.97 -17.28 -9.65
N THR A 58 -9.05 -16.34 -9.83
CA THR A 58 -9.36 -14.90 -9.73
C THR A 58 -9.06 -14.20 -11.06
N THR A 59 -9.66 -13.01 -11.24
CA THR A 59 -9.42 -12.14 -12.40
C THR A 59 -9.44 -10.69 -11.96
N LEU A 60 -8.71 -9.86 -12.67
CA LEU A 60 -8.72 -8.40 -12.52
C LEU A 60 -9.67 -7.72 -13.51
N GLY A 61 -10.29 -8.49 -14.43
CA GLY A 61 -11.09 -7.94 -15.52
C GLY A 61 -10.27 -7.31 -16.65
N LEU A 62 -8.96 -7.56 -16.67
CA LEU A 62 -8.04 -7.17 -17.74
C LEU A 62 -7.98 -8.29 -18.80
N PRO A 63 -7.52 -8.00 -20.03
CA PRO A 63 -7.25 -9.02 -21.04
C PRO A 63 -6.28 -10.08 -20.51
N ASP A 64 -6.60 -11.36 -20.72
CA ASP A 64 -5.66 -12.46 -20.49
C ASP A 64 -4.68 -12.49 -21.66
N LEU A 65 -3.39 -12.35 -21.38
CA LEU A 65 -2.33 -12.28 -22.40
C LEU A 65 -1.23 -13.28 -22.08
N GLY A 66 -0.72 -13.94 -23.12
CA GLY A 66 0.57 -14.62 -23.11
C GLY A 66 1.72 -13.61 -23.06
N PHE A 67 2.96 -14.08 -22.84
CA PHE A 67 4.11 -13.18 -22.67
C PHE A 67 4.44 -12.40 -23.95
N GLU A 68 4.41 -13.05 -25.12
CA GLU A 68 4.65 -12.42 -26.42
C GLU A 68 3.51 -11.46 -26.79
N GLU A 69 2.26 -11.82 -26.49
CA GLU A 69 1.09 -10.96 -26.69
C GLU A 69 1.17 -9.72 -25.81
N ALA A 70 1.63 -9.85 -24.57
CA ALA A 70 1.81 -8.73 -23.65
C ALA A 70 2.88 -7.76 -24.17
N VAL A 71 4.01 -8.26 -24.67
CA VAL A 71 5.06 -7.43 -25.30
C VAL A 71 4.51 -6.73 -26.53
N ALA A 72 3.76 -7.45 -27.40
CA ALA A 72 3.10 -6.84 -28.57
C ALA A 72 2.08 -5.75 -28.18
N ALA A 73 1.44 -5.89 -27.00
CA ALA A 73 0.57 -4.87 -26.40
C ALA A 73 1.36 -3.75 -25.68
N GLY A 74 2.68 -3.77 -25.71
CA GLY A 74 3.56 -2.73 -25.18
C GLY A 74 4.03 -2.95 -23.72
N ALA A 75 3.84 -4.13 -23.15
CA ALA A 75 4.33 -4.41 -21.79
C ALA A 75 5.85 -4.32 -21.71
N ASN A 76 6.35 -3.49 -20.79
CA ASN A 76 7.78 -3.35 -20.49
C ASN A 76 8.21 -4.21 -19.29
N THR A 77 7.29 -4.41 -18.34
CA THR A 77 7.61 -5.11 -17.10
C THR A 77 6.47 -6.06 -16.72
N MET A 78 6.80 -7.30 -16.34
CA MET A 78 5.87 -8.18 -15.66
C MET A 78 5.96 -7.97 -14.15
N ILE A 79 4.84 -7.60 -13.53
CA ILE A 79 4.73 -7.50 -12.07
C ILE A 79 4.27 -8.84 -11.51
N VAL A 80 5.07 -9.46 -10.65
CA VAL A 80 4.68 -10.66 -9.91
C VAL A 80 3.66 -10.24 -8.83
N GLY A 81 2.39 -10.27 -9.23
CA GLY A 81 1.26 -9.68 -8.49
C GLY A 81 0.67 -10.57 -7.42
N VAL A 82 1.26 -11.74 -7.17
CA VAL A 82 0.81 -12.69 -6.16
C VAL A 82 1.37 -12.37 -4.77
N ALA A 83 0.63 -12.77 -3.75
CA ALA A 83 1.01 -12.63 -2.35
C ALA A 83 0.65 -13.92 -1.60
N ASN A 84 1.48 -14.95 -1.80
CA ASN A 84 1.31 -16.24 -1.14
C ASN A 84 1.91 -16.24 0.28
N ALA A 85 1.47 -17.23 1.10
CA ALA A 85 2.05 -17.44 2.42
C ALA A 85 3.54 -17.84 2.30
N GLY A 86 4.39 -17.14 3.07
CA GLY A 86 5.84 -17.36 3.02
C GLY A 86 6.56 -16.65 1.86
N GLY A 87 5.85 -16.12 0.87
CA GLY A 87 6.43 -15.33 -0.24
C GLY A 87 7.44 -16.10 -1.09
N VAL A 88 7.24 -17.42 -1.24
CA VAL A 88 8.12 -18.34 -1.97
C VAL A 88 7.64 -18.48 -3.42
N MET A 89 8.56 -18.56 -4.35
CA MET A 89 8.30 -18.86 -5.76
C MET A 89 8.31 -20.38 -5.99
N ASP A 90 7.21 -20.93 -6.52
CA ASP A 90 7.16 -22.30 -6.98
C ASP A 90 7.84 -22.46 -8.37
N ALA A 91 8.05 -23.70 -8.80
CA ALA A 91 8.71 -24.00 -10.07
C ALA A 91 7.96 -23.41 -11.28
N ASP A 92 6.63 -23.34 -11.22
CA ASP A 92 5.81 -22.76 -12.30
C ASP A 92 6.03 -21.25 -12.39
N THR A 93 6.04 -20.58 -11.26
CA THR A 93 6.34 -19.14 -11.19
C THR A 93 7.73 -18.84 -11.76
N VAL A 94 8.74 -19.64 -11.40
CA VAL A 94 10.10 -19.48 -11.94
C VAL A 94 10.11 -19.66 -13.47
N ARG A 95 9.45 -20.72 -13.99
CA ARG A 95 9.37 -20.94 -15.45
C ARG A 95 8.68 -19.79 -16.18
N HIS A 96 7.57 -19.27 -15.61
CA HIS A 96 6.86 -18.15 -16.21
C HIS A 96 7.68 -16.85 -16.18
N ILE A 97 8.45 -16.61 -15.12
CA ILE A 97 9.38 -15.48 -15.05
C ILE A 97 10.45 -15.58 -16.13
N VAL A 98 11.06 -16.77 -16.31
CA VAL A 98 12.03 -17.01 -17.38
C VAL A 98 11.41 -16.76 -18.76
N ALA A 99 10.22 -17.27 -19.01
CA ALA A 99 9.51 -17.06 -20.29
C ALA A 99 9.19 -15.57 -20.55
N ALA A 100 8.82 -14.82 -19.51
CA ALA A 100 8.59 -13.38 -19.62
C ALA A 100 9.87 -12.60 -19.95
N LEU A 101 11.00 -12.99 -19.33
CA LEU A 101 12.32 -12.44 -19.64
C LEU A 101 12.74 -12.76 -21.09
N ASP A 102 12.50 -13.99 -21.55
CA ASP A 102 12.82 -14.42 -22.90
C ASP A 102 11.93 -13.71 -23.94
N ALA A 103 10.69 -13.35 -23.59
CA ALA A 103 9.82 -12.51 -24.41
C ALA A 103 10.26 -11.03 -24.44
N GLY A 104 11.17 -10.59 -23.55
CA GLY A 104 11.74 -9.24 -23.55
C GLY A 104 11.19 -8.30 -22.48
N MET A 105 10.49 -8.80 -21.46
CA MET A 105 10.03 -7.99 -20.32
C MET A 105 11.05 -7.95 -19.19
N ASN A 106 11.09 -6.85 -18.45
CA ASN A 106 11.68 -6.80 -17.13
C ASN A 106 10.78 -7.51 -16.12
N ILE A 107 11.32 -7.87 -14.95
CA ILE A 107 10.54 -8.51 -13.88
C ILE A 107 10.61 -7.66 -12.62
N ALA A 108 9.44 -7.41 -12.01
CA ALA A 108 9.38 -6.80 -10.70
C ALA A 108 8.57 -7.68 -9.73
N SER A 109 9.12 -7.98 -8.56
CA SER A 109 8.54 -8.86 -7.56
C SER A 109 8.40 -8.19 -6.20
N GLY A 110 7.26 -8.42 -5.54
CA GLY A 110 7.02 -8.05 -4.14
C GLY A 110 7.06 -9.23 -3.18
N LEU A 111 7.53 -10.41 -3.61
CA LEU A 111 7.67 -11.58 -2.76
C LEU A 111 8.84 -11.43 -1.76
N HIS A 112 8.83 -12.23 -0.69
CA HIS A 112 9.95 -12.26 0.26
C HIS A 112 11.19 -12.92 -0.34
N GLN A 113 10.99 -13.92 -1.18
CA GLN A 113 12.08 -14.58 -1.90
C GLN A 113 12.57 -13.68 -3.04
N ARG A 114 13.87 -13.43 -3.08
CA ARG A 114 14.49 -12.60 -4.12
C ARG A 114 14.49 -13.29 -5.47
N LEU A 115 14.29 -12.54 -6.52
CA LEU A 115 14.44 -13.01 -7.90
C LEU A 115 15.83 -13.61 -8.14
N ALA A 116 16.87 -12.95 -7.63
CA ALA A 116 18.25 -13.38 -7.76
C ALA A 116 18.61 -14.68 -6.99
N ALA A 117 17.71 -15.19 -6.14
CA ALA A 117 17.90 -16.50 -5.49
C ALA A 117 17.72 -17.68 -6.46
N HIS A 118 17.21 -17.43 -7.67
CA HIS A 118 17.00 -18.47 -8.69
C HIS A 118 17.99 -18.28 -9.86
N PRO A 119 19.00 -19.16 -10.02
CA PRO A 119 19.99 -19.05 -11.10
C PRO A 119 19.37 -18.93 -12.49
N ALA A 120 18.32 -19.71 -12.79
CA ALA A 120 17.64 -19.67 -14.08
C ALA A 120 17.04 -18.28 -14.41
N ILE A 121 16.53 -17.54 -13.41
CA ILE A 121 16.03 -16.18 -13.58
C ILE A 121 17.19 -15.22 -13.88
N VAL A 122 18.29 -15.32 -13.12
CA VAL A 122 19.48 -14.48 -13.31
C VAL A 122 20.09 -14.70 -14.70
N GLU A 123 20.24 -15.96 -15.13
CA GLU A 123 20.76 -16.30 -16.45
C GLU A 123 19.85 -15.80 -17.58
N ALA A 124 18.54 -15.93 -17.44
CA ALA A 124 17.59 -15.42 -18.43
C ALA A 124 17.61 -13.90 -18.51
N ALA A 125 17.67 -13.20 -17.36
CA ALA A 125 17.76 -11.75 -17.31
C ALA A 125 19.06 -11.24 -17.99
N ALA A 126 20.19 -11.87 -17.68
CA ALA A 126 21.50 -11.52 -18.30
C ALA A 126 21.50 -11.78 -19.81
N ARG A 127 21.00 -12.95 -20.26
CA ARG A 127 20.94 -13.33 -21.67
C ARG A 127 20.11 -12.36 -22.51
N ASN A 128 19.02 -11.84 -21.93
CA ASN A 128 18.07 -10.97 -22.63
C ASN A 128 18.26 -9.47 -22.31
N GLU A 129 19.28 -9.11 -21.56
CA GLU A 129 19.55 -7.72 -21.11
C GLU A 129 18.34 -7.09 -20.43
N ARG A 130 17.66 -7.87 -19.55
CA ARG A 130 16.49 -7.43 -18.78
C ARG A 130 16.83 -7.23 -17.31
N HIS A 131 16.05 -6.39 -16.65
CA HIS A 131 16.26 -6.02 -15.26
C HIS A 131 15.35 -6.81 -14.31
N LEU A 132 15.88 -7.11 -13.12
CA LEU A 132 15.18 -7.75 -12.01
C LEU A 132 15.02 -6.75 -10.86
N PHE A 133 13.78 -6.54 -10.41
CA PHE A 133 13.46 -5.61 -9.35
C PHE A 133 12.74 -6.30 -8.21
N ASP A 134 13.34 -6.29 -7.03
CA ASP A 134 12.75 -6.79 -5.79
C ASP A 134 12.23 -5.61 -4.95
N ALA A 135 10.92 -5.34 -5.01
CA ALA A 135 10.31 -4.22 -4.28
C ALA A 135 10.41 -4.35 -2.74
N ARG A 136 10.74 -5.55 -2.24
CA ARG A 136 11.00 -5.79 -0.81
C ARG A 136 12.46 -5.66 -0.41
N GLN A 137 13.29 -5.09 -1.22
CA GLN A 137 14.67 -4.79 -0.86
C GLN A 137 14.77 -3.32 -0.42
N PRO A 138 14.89 -3.05 0.90
CA PRO A 138 15.06 -1.68 1.37
C PRO A 138 16.42 -1.13 0.92
N PRO A 139 16.51 0.18 0.65
CA PRO A 139 17.78 0.84 0.44
C PRO A 139 18.63 0.82 1.73
N PRO A 140 19.92 1.19 1.66
CA PRO A 140 20.71 1.47 2.87
C PRO A 140 20.01 2.54 3.72
N LEU A 141 19.73 2.25 4.97
CA LEU A 141 19.01 3.12 5.89
C LEU A 141 19.87 3.44 7.12
N ALA A 142 19.69 4.64 7.65
CA ALA A 142 20.25 5.03 8.94
C ALA A 142 19.26 4.75 10.08
N VAL A 143 19.74 4.72 11.30
CA VAL A 143 18.91 4.74 12.51
C VAL A 143 18.15 6.07 12.57
N GLY A 144 16.87 6.04 12.94
CA GLY A 144 16.08 7.26 13.13
C GLY A 144 16.67 8.13 14.25
N ASN A 145 16.65 9.43 14.05
CA ASN A 145 17.21 10.39 15.00
C ASN A 145 16.16 11.23 15.74
N GLY A 146 14.88 11.13 15.34
CA GLY A 146 13.77 11.83 15.96
C GLY A 146 13.80 13.35 15.81
N SER A 147 14.67 13.90 14.95
CA SER A 147 14.74 15.35 14.73
C SER A 147 13.43 15.86 14.11
N PRO A 148 12.87 16.99 14.60
CA PRO A 148 11.70 17.60 13.97
C PRO A 148 11.97 17.94 12.50
N ARG A 149 11.01 17.59 11.65
CA ARG A 149 11.09 17.87 10.20
C ARG A 149 10.00 18.86 9.79
N ALA A 150 10.35 19.87 9.01
CA ALA A 150 9.38 20.76 8.39
C ALA A 150 8.40 19.99 7.48
N GLY A 151 7.22 20.56 7.26
CA GLY A 151 6.12 19.94 6.52
C GLY A 151 5.19 19.13 7.41
N ARG A 152 4.07 18.70 6.84
CA ARG A 152 3.01 17.97 7.56
C ARG A 152 2.95 16.52 7.15
N ARG A 153 2.55 15.65 8.09
CA ARG A 153 2.49 14.20 7.88
C ARG A 153 1.18 13.65 8.41
N LEU A 154 0.56 12.79 7.59
CA LEU A 154 -0.55 11.97 8.01
C LEU A 154 -0.11 10.50 7.95
N LEU A 155 -0.41 9.73 8.98
CA LEU A 155 -0.18 8.29 9.02
C LEU A 155 -1.50 7.55 9.17
N THR A 156 -1.74 6.55 8.34
CA THR A 156 -2.82 5.60 8.57
C THR A 156 -2.39 4.54 9.58
N VAL A 157 -3.16 4.35 10.64
CA VAL A 157 -2.99 3.28 11.62
C VAL A 157 -4.17 2.31 11.54
N GLY A 158 -4.16 1.20 12.25
CA GLY A 158 -5.30 0.28 12.11
C GLY A 158 -5.45 -0.75 13.19
N THR A 159 -6.67 -1.30 13.27
CA THR A 159 -7.03 -2.34 14.23
C THR A 159 -6.34 -3.67 13.94
N ASP A 160 -5.93 -3.91 12.68
CA ASP A 160 -5.29 -5.15 12.24
C ASP A 160 -4.50 -4.94 10.94
N CYS A 161 -3.84 -5.98 10.46
CA CYS A 161 -3.28 -6.06 9.11
C CYS A 161 -4.39 -6.16 8.06
N SER A 162 -4.14 -5.63 6.86
CA SER A 162 -5.06 -5.72 5.71
C SER A 162 -6.49 -5.20 5.99
N VAL A 163 -6.61 -4.14 6.78
CA VAL A 163 -7.87 -3.41 7.02
C VAL A 163 -8.07 -2.23 6.07
N GLY A 164 -7.20 -2.07 5.06
CA GLY A 164 -7.35 -1.06 4.02
C GLY A 164 -6.49 0.19 4.17
N LYS A 165 -5.41 0.17 4.98
CA LYS A 165 -4.54 1.35 5.21
C LYS A 165 -4.03 1.99 3.92
N MET A 166 -3.48 1.21 3.00
CA MET A 166 -3.03 1.71 1.69
C MET A 166 -4.17 2.40 0.92
N TYR A 167 -5.34 1.75 0.86
CA TYR A 167 -6.51 2.30 0.16
C TYR A 167 -6.98 3.61 0.77
N ALA A 168 -7.01 3.70 2.09
CA ALA A 168 -7.35 4.92 2.81
C ALA A 168 -6.36 6.04 2.49
N THR A 169 -5.06 5.75 2.54
CA THR A 169 -4.01 6.74 2.26
C THR A 169 -4.09 7.27 0.82
N LEU A 170 -4.25 6.37 -0.16
CA LEU A 170 -4.39 6.75 -1.57
C LEU A 170 -5.70 7.50 -1.86
N ALA A 171 -6.79 7.14 -1.18
CA ALA A 171 -8.06 7.87 -1.34
C ALA A 171 -8.00 9.27 -0.72
N ILE A 172 -7.28 9.45 0.39
CA ILE A 172 -7.01 10.77 0.98
C ILE A 172 -6.13 11.60 0.03
N GLU A 173 -5.05 11.01 -0.51
CA GLU A 173 -4.20 11.68 -1.51
C GLU A 173 -5.03 12.21 -2.67
N ARG A 174 -5.84 11.35 -3.27
CA ARG A 174 -6.70 11.71 -4.41
C ARG A 174 -7.67 12.83 -4.06
N GLU A 175 -8.29 12.79 -2.89
CA GLU A 175 -9.21 13.83 -2.42
C GLU A 175 -8.49 15.16 -2.19
N MET A 176 -7.33 15.13 -1.52
CA MET A 176 -6.53 16.33 -1.29
C MET A 176 -6.05 16.97 -2.59
N GLN A 177 -5.55 16.16 -3.53
CA GLN A 177 -5.12 16.63 -4.84
C GLN A 177 -6.27 17.21 -5.67
N ALA A 178 -7.47 16.59 -5.61
CA ALA A 178 -8.67 17.11 -6.25
C ALA A 178 -9.10 18.50 -5.72
N ARG A 179 -8.73 18.84 -4.48
CA ARG A 179 -8.91 20.15 -3.87
C ARG A 179 -7.74 21.12 -4.11
N GLY A 180 -6.76 20.74 -4.92
CA GLY A 180 -5.56 21.56 -5.18
C GLY A 180 -4.55 21.57 -4.04
N MET A 181 -4.68 20.69 -3.04
CA MET A 181 -3.70 20.52 -1.98
C MET A 181 -2.51 19.71 -2.47
N ARG A 182 -1.30 20.07 -2.05
CA ARG A 182 -0.11 19.26 -2.29
C ARG A 182 -0.10 18.10 -1.30
N ALA A 183 -0.17 16.89 -1.80
CA ALA A 183 -0.20 15.68 -1.00
C ALA A 183 0.47 14.54 -1.78
N ASP A 184 1.41 13.86 -1.13
CA ASP A 184 2.20 12.79 -1.71
C ASP A 184 2.07 11.50 -0.90
N PHE A 185 1.64 10.43 -1.55
CA PHE A 185 1.59 9.10 -0.97
C PHE A 185 3.00 8.55 -0.73
N ARG A 186 3.28 8.12 0.48
CA ARG A 186 4.54 7.51 0.92
C ARG A 186 4.32 6.03 1.18
N ALA A 187 4.76 5.21 0.24
CA ALA A 187 4.55 3.77 0.27
C ALA A 187 5.48 3.07 1.25
N THR A 188 4.92 2.18 2.07
CA THR A 188 5.64 1.38 3.05
C THR A 188 5.44 -0.12 2.88
N GLY A 189 4.54 -0.52 1.99
CA GLY A 189 4.25 -1.91 1.65
C GLY A 189 4.40 -2.20 0.17
N GLN A 190 4.63 -3.46 -0.20
CA GLN A 190 4.92 -3.87 -1.58
C GLN A 190 3.91 -3.36 -2.61
N THR A 191 2.61 -3.44 -2.31
CA THR A 191 1.57 -2.98 -3.25
C THR A 191 1.62 -1.46 -3.42
N GLY A 192 1.77 -0.73 -2.32
CA GLY A 192 1.94 0.72 -2.34
C GLY A 192 3.16 1.15 -3.14
N ILE A 193 4.28 0.43 -3.00
CA ILE A 193 5.52 0.69 -3.75
C ILE A 193 5.28 0.57 -5.26
N PHE A 194 4.58 -0.46 -5.72
CA PHE A 194 4.24 -0.58 -7.14
C PHE A 194 3.26 0.50 -7.62
N VAL A 195 2.33 0.93 -6.78
CA VAL A 195 1.37 2.01 -7.10
C VAL A 195 2.06 3.38 -7.14
N ALA A 196 2.98 3.64 -6.21
CA ALA A 196 3.71 4.90 -6.12
C ALA A 196 4.91 4.97 -7.06
N GLY A 197 5.47 3.81 -7.41
CA GLY A 197 6.73 3.69 -8.13
C GLY A 197 7.97 3.87 -7.24
N ALA A 198 7.81 4.20 -5.98
CA ALA A 198 8.88 4.36 -4.99
C ALA A 198 8.36 4.05 -3.58
N GLY A 199 9.26 3.81 -2.63
CA GLY A 199 8.90 3.56 -1.23
C GLY A 199 9.91 2.71 -0.49
N VAL A 200 9.58 2.34 0.75
CA VAL A 200 10.40 1.44 1.57
C VAL A 200 9.56 0.31 2.11
N PRO A 201 9.91 -0.95 1.84
CA PRO A 201 9.20 -2.11 2.39
C PRO A 201 9.49 -2.23 3.90
N ILE A 202 8.74 -1.53 4.72
CA ILE A 202 8.99 -1.41 6.18
C ILE A 202 9.04 -2.78 6.86
N ASP A 203 8.25 -3.74 6.39
CA ASP A 203 8.23 -5.11 6.93
C ASP A 203 9.48 -5.95 6.58
N ALA A 204 10.35 -5.45 5.70
CA ALA A 204 11.65 -6.04 5.36
C ALA A 204 12.83 -5.25 5.95
N VAL A 205 12.56 -4.18 6.69
CA VAL A 205 13.59 -3.37 7.36
C VAL A 205 13.96 -4.01 8.70
N VAL A 206 15.25 -4.08 9.00
CA VAL A 206 15.73 -4.50 10.32
C VAL A 206 15.21 -3.53 11.38
N ALA A 207 14.79 -4.05 12.53
CA ALA A 207 14.05 -3.30 13.55
C ALA A 207 14.68 -1.95 13.94
N ASP A 208 16.00 -1.90 14.09
CA ASP A 208 16.74 -0.68 14.46
C ASP A 208 16.60 0.46 13.46
N PHE A 209 16.27 0.15 12.21
CA PHE A 209 16.19 1.12 11.13
C PHE A 209 14.74 1.49 10.73
N ILE A 210 13.71 0.91 11.36
CA ILE A 210 12.31 1.16 10.96
C ILE A 210 11.95 2.65 11.10
N SER A 211 12.29 3.28 12.21
CA SER A 211 12.03 4.72 12.40
C SER A 211 12.82 5.56 11.41
N GLY A 212 14.08 5.21 11.15
CA GLY A 212 14.90 5.88 10.13
C GLY A 212 14.35 5.70 8.71
N ALA A 213 13.76 4.54 8.40
CA ALA A 213 13.07 4.33 7.14
C ALA A 213 11.87 5.26 6.97
N ALA A 214 11.08 5.47 8.04
CA ALA A 214 9.96 6.41 8.04
C ALA A 214 10.44 7.87 7.86
N GLU A 215 11.56 8.24 8.50
CA GLU A 215 12.19 9.54 8.29
C GLU A 215 12.67 9.71 6.84
N TRP A 216 13.25 8.67 6.27
CA TRP A 216 13.80 8.68 4.90
C TRP A 216 12.71 8.87 3.83
N ILE A 217 11.54 8.21 3.96
CA ILE A 217 10.45 8.33 2.98
C ILE A 217 9.63 9.62 3.12
N SER A 218 9.72 10.29 4.27
CA SER A 218 9.01 11.54 4.55
C SER A 218 9.98 12.63 5.04
N PRO A 219 10.90 13.08 4.18
CA PRO A 219 11.89 14.10 4.52
C PRO A 219 11.23 15.45 4.85
N ALA A 220 12.03 16.40 5.33
CA ALA A 220 11.56 17.77 5.49
C ALA A 220 11.08 18.34 4.15
N ARG A 221 9.98 19.11 4.18
CA ARG A 221 9.42 19.79 3.00
C ARG A 221 8.97 21.22 3.37
N ASP A 222 9.19 22.14 2.47
CA ASP A 222 8.91 23.57 2.62
C ASP A 222 7.81 24.09 1.66
N ASP A 223 7.20 23.20 0.90
CA ASP A 223 6.20 23.52 -0.12
C ASP A 223 4.76 23.62 0.41
N GLY A 224 4.57 23.52 1.74
CA GLY A 224 3.26 23.53 2.40
C GLY A 224 2.44 22.25 2.17
N GLY A 225 3.02 21.21 1.61
CA GLY A 225 2.35 19.95 1.31
C GLY A 225 2.32 18.96 2.47
N TRP A 226 1.67 17.83 2.21
CA TRP A 226 1.51 16.71 3.14
C TRP A 226 2.21 15.46 2.63
N ASP A 227 2.93 14.76 3.49
CA ASP A 227 3.31 13.37 3.28
C ASP A 227 2.24 12.47 3.88
N LEU A 228 1.64 11.63 3.04
CA LEU A 228 0.60 10.68 3.42
C LEU A 228 1.21 9.29 3.53
N ILE A 229 1.56 8.88 4.74
CA ILE A 229 2.35 7.67 4.99
C ILE A 229 1.41 6.47 5.13
N GLU A 230 1.64 5.45 4.32
CA GLU A 230 0.94 4.18 4.42
C GLU A 230 1.31 3.46 5.72
N GLY A 231 0.33 3.15 6.57
CA GLY A 231 0.56 2.40 7.79
C GLY A 231 0.74 0.90 7.58
N GLN A 232 1.50 0.26 8.45
CA GLN A 232 1.76 -1.18 8.45
C GLN A 232 1.43 -1.82 9.80
N GLY A 233 0.94 -3.07 9.78
CA GLY A 233 0.63 -3.82 10.99
C GLY A 233 -0.50 -3.22 11.84
N SER A 234 -0.43 -3.46 13.14
CA SER A 234 -1.27 -2.90 14.21
C SER A 234 -0.53 -3.03 15.52
N LEU A 235 -0.66 -2.05 16.42
CA LEU A 235 -0.09 -2.13 17.79
C LEU A 235 -0.63 -3.31 18.61
N PHE A 236 -1.83 -3.81 18.24
CA PHE A 236 -2.48 -4.94 18.92
C PHE A 236 -2.13 -6.30 18.32
N HIS A 237 -1.45 -6.32 17.16
CA HIS A 237 -1.12 -7.58 16.51
C HIS A 237 0.14 -8.19 17.12
N PRO A 238 0.11 -9.41 17.69
CA PRO A 238 1.24 -9.99 18.41
C PRO A 238 2.51 -10.13 17.57
N SER A 239 2.37 -10.30 16.24
CA SER A 239 3.53 -10.46 15.35
C SER A 239 4.03 -9.16 14.73
N TYR A 240 3.20 -8.11 14.63
CA TYR A 240 3.52 -6.92 13.82
C TYR A 240 3.45 -5.60 14.59
N ALA A 241 3.27 -5.67 15.93
CA ALA A 241 3.22 -4.47 16.76
C ALA A 241 4.51 -3.65 16.71
N GLY A 242 5.67 -4.32 16.68
CA GLY A 242 6.97 -3.65 16.60
C GLY A 242 7.16 -2.84 15.31
N VAL A 243 6.69 -3.37 14.17
CA VAL A 243 6.72 -2.64 12.88
C VAL A 243 5.82 -1.41 12.95
N SER A 244 4.59 -1.56 13.48
CA SER A 244 3.67 -0.44 13.66
C SER A 244 4.24 0.65 14.56
N LEU A 245 4.86 0.29 15.68
CA LEU A 245 5.44 1.23 16.65
C LEU A 245 6.62 1.99 16.05
N GLY A 246 7.56 1.29 15.42
CA GLY A 246 8.72 1.92 14.79
C GLY A 246 8.33 2.88 13.65
N LEU A 247 7.34 2.49 12.83
CA LEU A 247 6.79 3.35 11.79
C LEU A 247 6.11 4.60 12.37
N LEU A 248 5.30 4.42 13.41
CA LEU A 248 4.56 5.49 14.08
C LEU A 248 5.52 6.52 14.70
N HIS A 249 6.59 6.07 15.37
CA HIS A 249 7.60 6.96 15.93
C HIS A 249 8.40 7.71 14.85
N GLY A 250 8.86 7.03 13.81
CA GLY A 250 9.64 7.65 12.76
C GLY A 250 8.82 8.57 11.86
N ALA A 251 7.52 8.32 11.71
CA ALA A 251 6.62 9.17 10.93
C ALA A 251 6.47 10.56 11.54
N GLN A 252 6.48 10.69 12.88
CA GLN A 252 6.22 11.97 13.58
C GLN A 252 4.98 12.68 13.00
N ALA A 253 3.88 11.93 12.87
CA ALA A 253 2.70 12.39 12.17
C ALA A 253 1.96 13.49 12.94
N ASP A 254 1.48 14.51 12.22
CA ASP A 254 0.57 15.55 12.75
C ASP A 254 -0.86 15.01 12.86
N ALA A 255 -1.24 14.10 11.96
CA ALA A 255 -2.57 13.52 11.89
C ALA A 255 -2.54 12.00 11.74
N LEU A 256 -3.47 11.31 12.40
CA LEU A 256 -3.72 9.88 12.23
C LEU A 256 -5.10 9.65 11.62
N VAL A 257 -5.22 8.60 10.79
CA VAL A 257 -6.49 8.01 10.35
C VAL A 257 -6.53 6.57 10.79
N LEU A 258 -7.55 6.20 11.58
CA LEU A 258 -7.74 4.83 12.05
C LEU A 258 -8.43 4.00 10.97
N CYS A 259 -7.81 2.93 10.51
CA CYS A 259 -8.37 1.99 9.54
C CYS A 259 -8.96 0.77 10.24
N HIS A 260 -10.16 0.37 9.84
CA HIS A 260 -10.89 -0.73 10.44
C HIS A 260 -11.70 -1.50 9.40
N GLU A 261 -11.90 -2.79 9.62
CA GLU A 261 -12.82 -3.63 8.84
C GLU A 261 -13.95 -4.11 9.76
N PRO A 262 -15.15 -3.50 9.72
CA PRO A 262 -16.29 -3.90 10.51
C PRO A 262 -16.69 -5.35 10.23
N GLY A 263 -17.09 -6.07 11.30
CA GLY A 263 -17.51 -7.46 11.19
C GLY A 263 -16.35 -8.47 11.05
N ARG A 264 -15.10 -8.05 11.16
CA ARG A 264 -13.96 -8.98 11.23
C ARG A 264 -13.95 -9.66 12.60
N PRO A 265 -14.07 -11.01 12.67
CA PRO A 265 -14.25 -11.70 13.96
C PRO A 265 -12.96 -11.79 14.80
N HIS A 266 -11.81 -11.83 14.16
CA HIS A 266 -10.51 -11.99 14.82
C HIS A 266 -9.40 -11.36 13.95
N MET A 267 -8.24 -11.15 14.54
CA MET A 267 -7.06 -10.69 13.82
C MET A 267 -6.67 -11.67 12.73
N ARG A 268 -6.15 -11.14 11.65
CA ARG A 268 -5.79 -11.89 10.46
C ARG A 268 -4.78 -13.00 10.77
N GLY A 269 -5.18 -14.24 10.46
CA GLY A 269 -4.34 -15.42 10.69
C GLY A 269 -4.27 -15.89 12.15
N LEU A 270 -5.01 -15.25 13.06
CA LEU A 270 -4.97 -15.50 14.51
C LEU A 270 -6.39 -15.67 15.10
N PRO A 271 -7.05 -16.82 14.89
CA PRO A 271 -8.44 -17.03 15.35
C PRO A 271 -8.65 -16.84 16.86
N GLY A 272 -7.59 -17.00 17.67
CA GLY A 272 -7.65 -16.78 19.14
C GLY A 272 -7.50 -15.34 19.58
N TYR A 273 -7.26 -14.39 18.68
CA TYR A 273 -7.05 -12.98 18.99
C TYR A 273 -8.21 -12.13 18.42
N PRO A 274 -9.07 -11.57 19.27
CA PRO A 274 -10.13 -10.69 18.83
C PRO A 274 -9.54 -9.40 18.23
N VAL A 275 -10.28 -8.77 17.31
CA VAL A 275 -9.99 -7.41 16.86
C VAL A 275 -10.19 -6.45 18.05
N PRO A 276 -9.27 -5.51 18.30
CA PRO A 276 -9.39 -4.61 19.45
C PRO A 276 -10.61 -3.69 19.32
N ASP A 277 -11.09 -3.23 20.48
CA ASP A 277 -12.04 -2.13 20.54
C ASP A 277 -11.48 -0.89 19.84
N LEU A 278 -12.32 -0.17 19.10
CA LEU A 278 -11.90 0.96 18.28
C LEU A 278 -11.37 2.12 19.11
N LYS A 279 -12.01 2.41 20.25
CA LYS A 279 -11.59 3.48 21.14
C LYS A 279 -10.25 3.16 21.79
N ALA A 280 -10.10 1.93 22.28
CA ALA A 280 -8.84 1.46 22.83
C ALA A 280 -7.70 1.47 21.79
N CYS A 281 -8.00 1.08 20.55
CA CYS A 281 -7.03 1.12 19.46
C CYS A 281 -6.62 2.57 19.11
N MET A 282 -7.57 3.49 19.04
CA MET A 282 -7.32 4.91 18.82
C MET A 282 -6.45 5.51 19.92
N GLU A 283 -6.81 5.28 21.18
CA GLU A 283 -6.08 5.78 22.34
C GLU A 283 -4.65 5.27 22.39
N ALA A 284 -4.43 3.98 22.17
CA ALA A 284 -3.09 3.39 22.15
C ALA A 284 -2.21 3.99 21.07
N ASN A 285 -2.74 4.18 19.84
CA ASN A 285 -2.00 4.82 18.76
C ASN A 285 -1.69 6.30 19.07
N LEU A 286 -2.62 7.05 19.66
CA LEU A 286 -2.37 8.42 20.11
C LEU A 286 -1.29 8.49 21.20
N GLN A 287 -1.36 7.63 22.21
CA GLN A 287 -0.37 7.60 23.29
C GLN A 287 1.03 7.30 22.75
N ALA A 288 1.15 6.31 21.86
CA ALA A 288 2.42 5.96 21.24
C ALA A 288 2.95 7.07 20.31
N ALA A 289 2.10 7.70 19.51
CA ALA A 289 2.48 8.78 18.61
C ALA A 289 2.97 10.03 19.36
N ARG A 290 2.32 10.37 20.48
CA ARG A 290 2.66 11.55 21.29
C ARG A 290 4.07 11.53 21.88
N LEU A 291 4.72 10.38 21.93
CA LEU A 291 6.11 10.28 22.36
C LEU A 291 7.07 10.99 21.41
N THR A 292 6.72 11.12 20.14
CA THR A 292 7.53 11.77 19.10
C THR A 292 6.82 12.91 18.37
N SER A 293 5.50 13.04 18.52
CA SER A 293 4.66 14.11 17.98
C SER A 293 3.56 14.49 18.98
N PRO A 294 3.84 15.36 19.97
CA PRO A 294 2.95 15.60 21.12
C PRO A 294 1.56 16.10 20.71
N ASP A 295 1.45 16.87 19.65
CA ASP A 295 0.22 17.54 19.19
C ASP A 295 -0.58 16.73 18.15
N VAL A 296 -0.21 15.44 17.94
CA VAL A 296 -0.89 14.58 16.98
C VAL A 296 -2.38 14.42 17.30
N VAL A 297 -3.21 14.48 16.25
CA VAL A 297 -4.67 14.31 16.35
C VAL A 297 -5.18 13.17 15.46
N VAL A 298 -6.31 12.55 15.83
CA VAL A 298 -7.03 11.63 14.94
C VAL A 298 -8.08 12.43 14.18
N VAL A 299 -8.03 12.36 12.84
CA VAL A 299 -8.92 13.14 11.98
C VAL A 299 -10.09 12.33 11.42
N GLY A 300 -10.10 11.01 11.60
CA GLY A 300 -11.23 10.18 11.19
C GLY A 300 -10.94 8.70 11.16
N VAL A 301 -11.95 7.94 10.75
CA VAL A 301 -11.91 6.49 10.59
C VAL A 301 -12.14 6.12 9.13
N ALA A 302 -11.27 5.31 8.57
CA ALA A 302 -11.43 4.68 7.26
C ALA A 302 -11.97 3.26 7.45
N ALA A 303 -13.25 3.05 7.15
CA ALA A 303 -13.90 1.75 7.29
C ALA A 303 -13.86 0.97 5.98
N ASN A 304 -13.24 -0.20 5.99
CA ASN A 304 -13.34 -1.15 4.89
C ASN A 304 -14.64 -1.95 5.04
N THR A 305 -15.71 -1.50 4.39
CA THR A 305 -17.04 -2.13 4.48
C THR A 305 -17.26 -3.21 3.41
N SER A 306 -16.21 -3.82 2.87
CA SER A 306 -16.32 -4.85 1.82
C SER A 306 -17.11 -6.08 2.26
N ARG A 307 -17.25 -6.34 3.58
CA ARG A 307 -18.05 -7.42 4.15
C ARG A 307 -19.53 -7.08 4.33
N ALA A 308 -19.91 -5.83 4.12
CA ALA A 308 -21.31 -5.43 4.27
C ALA A 308 -22.16 -6.01 3.12
N ASP A 309 -23.29 -6.60 3.49
CA ASP A 309 -24.20 -7.27 2.55
C ASP A 309 -24.90 -6.30 1.58
N SER A 310 -24.91 -5.01 1.89
CA SER A 310 -25.53 -3.97 1.06
C SER A 310 -24.87 -2.59 1.31
N ALA A 311 -25.14 -1.65 0.40
CA ALA A 311 -24.71 -0.25 0.58
C ALA A 311 -25.30 0.36 1.86
N GLY A 312 -26.58 0.11 2.16
CA GLY A 312 -27.21 0.59 3.38
C GLY A 312 -26.62 -0.03 4.66
N ALA A 313 -26.16 -1.28 4.61
CA ALA A 313 -25.44 -1.90 5.73
C ALA A 313 -24.06 -1.24 5.93
N ALA A 314 -23.33 -0.97 4.84
CA ALA A 314 -22.06 -0.26 4.89
C ALA A 314 -22.19 1.15 5.50
N GLU A 315 -23.23 1.89 5.11
CA GLU A 315 -23.51 3.21 5.66
C GLU A 315 -23.86 3.16 7.15
N ARG A 316 -24.65 2.18 7.58
CA ARG A 316 -24.98 1.99 9.02
C ARG A 316 -23.71 1.71 9.82
N GLN A 317 -22.83 0.82 9.35
CA GLN A 317 -21.57 0.54 10.01
C GLN A 317 -20.70 1.81 10.17
N CYS A 318 -20.62 2.64 9.13
CA CYS A 318 -19.89 3.91 9.23
C CYS A 318 -20.54 4.86 10.25
N ARG A 319 -21.87 4.99 10.29
CA ARG A 319 -22.58 5.82 11.27
C ARG A 319 -22.38 5.33 12.70
N GLU A 320 -22.49 4.04 12.95
CA GLU A 320 -22.27 3.44 14.27
C GLU A 320 -20.85 3.74 14.80
N ILE A 321 -19.83 3.67 13.94
CA ILE A 321 -18.45 4.03 14.28
C ILE A 321 -18.34 5.53 14.56
N GLU A 322 -18.96 6.35 13.75
CA GLU A 322 -18.98 7.80 13.89
C GLU A 322 -19.63 8.24 15.22
N ASP A 323 -20.78 7.64 15.55
CA ASP A 323 -21.49 7.91 16.81
C ASP A 323 -20.66 7.46 18.03
N ALA A 324 -19.95 6.34 17.93
CA ALA A 324 -19.11 5.82 19.01
C ALA A 324 -17.85 6.65 19.29
N LEU A 325 -17.25 7.23 18.26
CA LEU A 325 -15.95 7.92 18.36
C LEU A 325 -16.04 9.45 18.23
N GLY A 326 -17.16 9.99 17.76
CA GLY A 326 -17.31 11.42 17.47
C GLY A 326 -16.41 11.92 16.33
N LEU A 327 -16.03 11.03 15.43
CA LEU A 327 -15.12 11.30 14.30
C LEU A 327 -15.78 10.90 12.98
N PRO A 328 -15.53 11.63 11.87
CA PRO A 328 -16.05 11.22 10.57
C PRO A 328 -15.55 9.81 10.22
N CYS A 329 -16.47 8.97 9.77
CA CYS A 329 -16.19 7.61 9.30
C CYS A 329 -16.63 7.48 7.84
N GLN A 330 -15.70 7.02 6.98
CA GLN A 330 -15.97 6.86 5.54
C GLN A 330 -15.32 5.60 4.99
N ASP A 331 -15.94 5.02 3.96
CA ASP A 331 -15.33 3.93 3.17
C ASP A 331 -14.54 4.54 2.01
N PRO A 332 -13.21 4.32 1.94
CA PRO A 332 -12.34 4.93 0.92
C PRO A 332 -12.70 4.53 -0.52
N VAL A 333 -13.35 3.38 -0.69
CA VAL A 333 -13.72 2.84 -2.02
C VAL A 333 -15.16 3.24 -2.39
N ARG A 334 -16.09 3.18 -1.43
CA ARG A 334 -17.53 3.44 -1.69
C ARG A 334 -17.91 4.91 -1.65
N THR A 335 -17.37 5.66 -0.67
CA THR A 335 -17.80 7.05 -0.41
C THR A 335 -16.69 8.08 -0.56
N GLY A 336 -15.45 7.64 -0.76
CA GLY A 336 -14.29 8.54 -0.76
C GLY A 336 -13.96 9.05 0.64
N MET A 337 -13.13 10.11 0.72
CA MET A 337 -12.55 10.59 1.99
C MET A 337 -12.79 12.09 2.24
N ALA A 338 -13.82 12.67 1.61
CA ALA A 338 -14.07 14.12 1.65
C ALA A 338 -14.23 14.67 3.07
N ARG A 339 -15.06 14.04 3.92
CA ARG A 339 -15.33 14.50 5.30
C ARG A 339 -14.11 14.38 6.22
N ILE A 340 -13.25 13.37 5.98
CA ILE A 340 -12.00 13.21 6.71
C ILE A 340 -11.02 14.33 6.31
N VAL A 341 -10.95 14.67 5.03
CA VAL A 341 -10.13 15.79 4.54
C VAL A 341 -10.69 17.13 5.03
N ASP A 342 -12.02 17.32 5.10
CA ASP A 342 -12.64 18.51 5.72
C ASP A 342 -12.17 18.69 7.17
N ARG A 343 -12.20 17.60 7.95
CA ARG A 343 -11.72 17.65 9.33
C ARG A 343 -10.21 17.89 9.40
N LEU A 344 -9.43 17.26 8.53
CA LEU A 344 -7.99 17.52 8.44
C LEU A 344 -7.74 19.02 8.22
N GLN A 345 -8.40 19.62 7.23
CA GLN A 345 -8.27 21.05 6.96
C GLN A 345 -8.68 21.90 8.17
N SER A 346 -9.79 21.56 8.84
CA SER A 346 -10.25 22.30 10.02
C SER A 346 -9.28 22.23 11.21
N CYS A 347 -8.60 21.10 11.40
CA CYS A 347 -7.62 20.95 12.48
C CYS A 347 -6.33 21.73 12.23
N PHE A 348 -6.00 22.01 10.97
CA PHE A 348 -4.74 22.62 10.55
C PHE A 348 -4.93 23.90 9.72
N ALA A 349 -6.13 24.50 9.74
CA ALA A 349 -6.35 25.84 9.22
C ALA A 349 -5.54 26.82 10.08
N SER A 350 -4.51 27.41 9.51
CA SER A 350 -3.69 28.48 10.10
C SER A 350 -4.24 29.82 9.73
#